data_533742a6fc28669699b81a33c01d2ed0
#
_entry.id   533742a6fc28669699b81a33c01d2ed0
#
_cell.length_a   1.000
_cell.length_b   1.000
_cell.length_c   1.000
_cell.angle_alpha   90.00
_cell.angle_beta   90.00
_cell.angle_gamma   90.00
#
_symmetry.space_group_name_H-M   'P 1'
#
loop_
_entity.id
_entity.type
_entity.pdbx_description
1 polymer ?
#
loop_
_entity_poly.entity_id
_entity_poly.type
_entity_poly.pdbx_seq_one_letter_code
_entity_poly.pdbx_strand_id
1 'polypeptide(L)'
;MSNRKSLTMIVAGLSTALALTACSKTVDAVTFPTASISNVAYSEQEAKQLPSDGTITEAGVYKVSGNVTKPITVNAPKDASVVLRLDGATINSTVSIKQAGDVVLYVAGDSSISSTDGHGVDSKSNLTIDGPGKLTVTSKDKDAIHSDENLTVTGGTLEISAGDDGLKAVKNLTIDGGTMNVSKSNEALEALNVTINNGTVTTHSTDDGVNASLDDGLADQNATPSITINGGMVVGIGSGGMPQTPTVGQGWVQQNVTVKAQDRVKVTDSNDAEVVTLTAEKAATSLFVSTPQITEG
;
A
#
# COMPACT_ATOMS: atom_id res chain seq x y z
N MET A 1 -35.23 11.46 -8.39
CA MET A 1 -34.63 12.55 -7.57
C MET A 1 -33.38 11.97 -6.95
N SER A 2 -32.23 12.35 -7.50
CA SER A 2 -30.92 11.81 -7.07
C SER A 2 -30.54 12.39 -5.71
N ASN A 3 -30.35 11.52 -4.72
CA ASN A 3 -29.84 11.90 -3.41
C ASN A 3 -28.33 12.02 -3.48
N ARG A 4 -27.82 13.21 -3.66
CA ARG A 4 -26.38 13.46 -3.55
C ARG A 4 -25.97 13.48 -2.08
N LYS A 5 -24.96 12.68 -1.72
CA LYS A 5 -24.31 12.73 -0.41
C LYS A 5 -23.23 13.81 -0.39
N SER A 6 -23.10 14.53 0.72
CA SER A 6 -22.14 15.62 0.89
C SER A 6 -20.92 15.15 1.68
N LEU A 7 -19.74 15.42 1.15
CA LEU A 7 -18.49 15.31 1.88
C LEU A 7 -18.01 16.73 2.20
N THR A 8 -17.75 17.04 3.46
CA THR A 8 -17.21 18.33 3.87
C THR A 8 -15.76 18.16 4.29
N MET A 9 -14.89 18.97 3.74
CA MET A 9 -13.48 19.02 4.11
C MET A 9 -13.22 20.24 4.98
N ILE A 10 -12.56 20.06 6.10
CA ILE A 10 -12.05 21.14 6.94
C ILE A 10 -10.53 21.05 6.98
N VAL A 11 -9.85 22.03 6.39
CA VAL A 11 -8.40 22.22 6.57
C VAL A 11 -8.22 23.22 7.71
N ALA A 12 -7.73 22.77 8.84
CA ALA A 12 -7.41 23.62 9.99
C ALA A 12 -6.04 24.27 9.83
N GLY A 13 -6.03 25.38 9.15
CA GLY A 13 -4.92 26.31 8.95
C GLY A 13 -5.46 27.50 8.20
N LEU A 14 -6.12 28.46 8.88
CA LEU A 14 -6.84 29.61 8.32
C LEU A 14 -7.72 29.32 7.07
N SER A 15 -8.95 28.93 7.39
CA SER A 15 -10.22 29.20 6.71
C SER A 15 -10.32 29.16 5.19
N THR A 16 -10.80 28.05 4.68
CA THR A 16 -11.95 28.02 3.76
C THR A 16 -12.65 26.68 3.91
N ALA A 17 -13.83 26.65 4.51
CA ALA A 17 -14.68 25.46 4.49
C ALA A 17 -15.37 25.38 3.12
N LEU A 18 -15.09 24.34 2.34
CA LEU A 18 -15.86 24.01 1.16
C LEU A 18 -16.85 22.90 1.53
N ALA A 19 -18.11 23.20 1.54
CA ALA A 19 -19.15 22.21 1.78
C ALA A 19 -19.64 21.60 0.47
N LEU A 20 -19.45 20.32 0.31
CA LEU A 20 -20.07 19.53 -0.75
C LEU A 20 -21.34 18.88 -0.18
N THR A 21 -22.51 19.25 -0.67
CA THR A 21 -23.79 18.75 -0.14
C THR A 21 -24.24 17.46 -0.84
N ALA A 22 -24.22 16.33 -0.16
CA ALA A 22 -24.85 15.07 -0.54
C ALA A 22 -25.71 14.51 0.62
N CYS A 23 -26.91 14.05 0.37
CA CYS A 23 -27.92 13.66 1.37
C CYS A 23 -27.57 12.36 2.11
N SER A 24 -27.72 12.35 3.43
CA SER A 24 -27.37 11.22 4.30
C SER A 24 -28.52 10.25 4.58
N LYS A 25 -28.18 8.96 4.71
CA LYS A 25 -28.81 8.04 5.66
C LYS A 25 -27.82 7.82 6.80
N THR A 26 -28.30 7.81 8.04
CA THR A 26 -27.54 7.40 9.22
C THR A 26 -26.97 6.02 8.97
N VAL A 27 -25.65 5.93 8.91
CA VAL A 27 -24.93 4.67 8.87
C VAL A 27 -24.33 4.49 10.26
N ASP A 28 -24.62 3.35 10.89
CA ASP A 28 -23.93 2.92 12.11
C ASP A 28 -22.42 2.97 11.88
N ALA A 29 -21.68 3.22 12.95
CA ALA A 29 -20.22 3.27 12.88
C ALA A 29 -19.72 2.04 12.12
N VAL A 30 -19.12 2.27 10.94
CA VAL A 30 -18.55 1.20 10.13
C VAL A 30 -17.34 0.69 10.90
N THR A 31 -17.52 -0.40 11.61
CA THR A 31 -16.39 -1.23 12.01
C THR A 31 -15.86 -1.85 10.73
N PHE A 32 -14.71 -1.34 10.26
CA PHE A 32 -14.00 -2.02 9.20
C PHE A 32 -13.73 -3.44 9.66
N PRO A 33 -14.05 -4.48 8.86
CA PRO A 33 -13.68 -5.83 9.22
C PRO A 33 -12.16 -5.79 9.46
N THR A 34 -11.76 -6.21 10.65
CA THR A 34 -10.36 -6.51 10.94
C THR A 34 -9.89 -7.39 9.80
N ALA A 35 -8.82 -7.00 9.12
CA ALA A 35 -8.24 -7.76 8.04
C ALA A 35 -8.26 -9.23 8.45
N SER A 36 -8.83 -10.08 7.63
CA SER A 36 -8.74 -11.52 7.87
C SER A 36 -7.27 -11.87 7.71
N ILE A 37 -6.54 -11.86 8.83
CA ILE A 37 -5.20 -12.41 8.90
C ILE A 37 -5.32 -13.78 8.26
N SER A 38 -4.51 -14.06 7.24
CA SER A 38 -4.54 -15.38 6.63
C SER A 38 -4.37 -16.39 7.76
N ASN A 39 -5.24 -17.39 7.85
CA ASN A 39 -5.19 -18.41 8.90
C ASN A 39 -3.95 -19.32 8.78
N VAL A 40 -3.05 -19.03 7.86
CA VAL A 40 -1.77 -19.70 7.69
C VAL A 40 -0.74 -18.97 8.53
N ALA A 41 -0.77 -19.19 9.85
CA ALA A 41 0.34 -18.81 10.71
C ALA A 41 1.52 -19.71 10.33
N TYR A 42 2.48 -19.18 9.61
CA TYR A 42 3.74 -19.87 9.34
C TYR A 42 4.49 -20.06 10.65
N SER A 43 4.53 -21.31 11.10
CA SER A 43 5.01 -21.69 12.42
C SER A 43 6.49 -21.31 12.60
N GLU A 44 6.79 -20.62 13.70
CA GLU A 44 8.18 -20.35 14.08
C GLU A 44 8.97 -21.65 14.32
N GLN A 45 8.29 -22.70 14.80
CA GLN A 45 8.92 -24.01 15.11
C GLN A 45 9.40 -24.73 13.85
N GLU A 46 8.80 -24.47 12.70
CA GLU A 46 9.19 -25.04 11.41
C GLU A 46 10.16 -24.16 10.63
N ALA A 47 10.43 -22.95 11.12
CA ALA A 47 11.28 -22.01 10.43
C ALA A 47 12.75 -22.37 10.51
N LYS A 48 13.39 -22.52 9.37
CA LYS A 48 14.84 -22.63 9.23
C LYS A 48 15.48 -21.28 9.61
N GLN A 49 16.71 -21.29 10.08
CA GLN A 49 17.47 -20.04 10.24
C GLN A 49 17.87 -19.49 8.89
N LEU A 50 17.89 -18.17 8.77
CA LEU A 50 18.45 -17.51 7.58
C LEU A 50 19.90 -17.98 7.38
N PRO A 51 20.30 -18.45 6.18
CA PRO A 51 21.69 -18.81 5.90
C PRO A 51 22.64 -17.65 6.21
N SER A 52 23.84 -17.96 6.68
CA SER A 52 24.81 -16.93 7.14
C SER A 52 25.29 -15.98 6.04
N ASP A 53 25.21 -16.39 4.77
CA ASP A 53 25.48 -15.57 3.59
C ASP A 53 24.24 -14.79 3.09
N GLY A 54 23.07 -15.03 3.69
CA GLY A 54 21.80 -14.42 3.31
C GLY A 54 21.13 -15.03 2.07
N THR A 55 21.65 -16.15 1.54
CA THR A 55 21.16 -16.73 0.28
C THR A 55 20.25 -17.94 0.54
N ILE A 56 19.02 -17.87 0.09
CA ILE A 56 18.02 -18.94 0.17
C ILE A 56 17.87 -19.57 -1.20
N THR A 57 18.11 -20.89 -1.28
CA THR A 57 18.11 -21.66 -2.54
C THR A 57 17.05 -22.77 -2.56
N GLU A 58 16.27 -22.91 -1.50
CA GLU A 58 15.28 -23.98 -1.35
C GLU A 58 13.94 -23.45 -0.82
N ALA A 59 12.87 -24.18 -1.09
CA ALA A 59 11.57 -23.94 -0.47
C ALA A 59 11.62 -24.02 1.05
N GLY A 60 10.76 -23.28 1.71
CA GLY A 60 10.57 -23.36 3.16
C GLY A 60 10.31 -22.03 3.83
N VAL A 61 10.16 -22.10 5.15
CA VAL A 61 10.01 -20.93 6.02
C VAL A 61 11.37 -20.59 6.61
N TYR A 62 11.78 -19.33 6.49
CA TYR A 62 13.07 -18.84 7.00
C TYR A 62 12.83 -17.71 8.00
N LYS A 63 13.32 -17.90 9.22
CA LYS A 63 13.26 -16.87 10.25
C LYS A 63 14.31 -15.79 9.99
N VAL A 64 13.85 -14.54 9.92
CA VAL A 64 14.68 -13.35 9.84
C VAL A 64 14.43 -12.52 11.10
N SER A 65 15.46 -12.27 11.89
CA SER A 65 15.36 -11.51 13.13
C SER A 65 16.66 -10.79 13.45
N GLY A 66 16.58 -9.78 14.32
CA GLY A 66 17.75 -8.98 14.73
C GLY A 66 18.31 -8.12 13.59
N ASN A 67 19.58 -7.74 13.69
CA ASN A 67 20.23 -6.84 12.72
C ASN A 67 20.85 -7.62 11.56
N VAL A 68 20.32 -7.41 10.35
CA VAL A 68 20.80 -8.02 9.10
C VAL A 68 21.41 -6.92 8.23
N THR A 69 22.72 -6.99 8.01
CA THR A 69 23.48 -5.97 7.26
C THR A 69 23.85 -6.42 5.85
N LYS A 70 23.61 -7.69 5.52
CA LYS A 70 23.84 -8.25 4.19
C LYS A 70 22.53 -8.33 3.42
N PRO A 71 22.57 -8.26 2.08
CA PRO A 71 21.38 -8.55 1.28
C PRO A 71 20.82 -9.94 1.58
N ILE A 72 19.49 -10.03 1.64
CA ILE A 72 18.80 -11.33 1.63
C ILE A 72 18.48 -11.62 0.17
N THR A 73 18.97 -12.76 -0.33
CA THR A 73 18.73 -13.18 -1.71
C THR A 73 17.94 -14.48 -1.73
N VAL A 74 16.79 -14.46 -2.39
CA VAL A 74 16.03 -15.69 -2.70
C VAL A 74 16.33 -16.07 -4.14
N ASN A 75 16.90 -17.27 -4.34
CA ASN A 75 17.19 -17.84 -5.65
C ASN A 75 16.87 -19.34 -5.61
N ALA A 76 15.61 -19.64 -5.41
CA ALA A 76 15.06 -20.99 -5.29
C ALA A 76 14.49 -21.50 -6.62
N PRO A 77 14.15 -22.79 -6.76
CA PRO A 77 13.47 -23.31 -7.94
C PRO A 77 12.20 -22.52 -8.28
N LYS A 78 11.83 -22.45 -9.56
CA LYS A 78 10.68 -21.68 -10.07
C LYS A 78 9.33 -22.12 -9.54
N ASP A 79 9.25 -23.31 -8.97
CA ASP A 79 8.07 -23.88 -8.33
C ASP A 79 8.14 -23.88 -6.80
N ALA A 80 9.24 -23.34 -6.24
CA ALA A 80 9.43 -23.27 -4.80
C ALA A 80 8.60 -22.15 -4.16
N SER A 81 7.94 -22.46 -3.05
CA SER A 81 7.34 -21.47 -2.15
C SER A 81 8.35 -21.14 -1.04
N VAL A 82 8.65 -19.85 -0.89
CA VAL A 82 9.57 -19.36 0.14
C VAL A 82 8.85 -18.35 1.04
N VAL A 83 8.99 -18.54 2.34
CA VAL A 83 8.46 -17.59 3.35
C VAL A 83 9.63 -16.98 4.11
N LEU A 84 9.72 -15.67 4.08
CA LEU A 84 10.57 -14.88 4.97
C LEU A 84 9.73 -14.45 6.17
N ARG A 85 9.88 -15.14 7.30
CA ARG A 85 9.19 -14.81 8.54
C ARG A 85 10.00 -13.75 9.29
N LEU A 86 9.57 -12.51 9.17
CA LEU A 86 10.20 -11.35 9.81
C LEU A 86 9.69 -11.22 11.24
N ASP A 87 10.60 -11.30 12.22
CA ASP A 87 10.28 -11.28 13.63
C ASP A 87 11.29 -10.42 14.40
N GLY A 88 11.01 -9.13 14.50
CA GLY A 88 11.94 -8.16 15.07
C GLY A 88 13.20 -7.97 14.20
N ALA A 89 13.05 -8.04 12.88
CA ALA A 89 14.16 -7.91 11.96
C ALA A 89 14.45 -6.41 11.64
N THR A 90 15.72 -6.05 11.66
CA THR A 90 16.22 -4.76 11.12
C THR A 90 17.16 -5.08 9.97
N ILE A 91 16.66 -4.93 8.74
CA ILE A 91 17.40 -5.28 7.52
C ILE A 91 17.93 -3.97 6.92
N ASN A 92 19.24 -3.72 7.04
CA ASN A 92 19.90 -2.55 6.48
C ASN A 92 20.50 -2.87 5.11
N SER A 93 19.68 -3.40 4.24
CA SER A 93 20.02 -3.79 2.88
C SER A 93 18.74 -4.17 2.10
N THR A 94 18.88 -4.50 0.83
CA THR A 94 17.79 -4.96 -0.04
C THR A 94 17.43 -6.43 0.26
N VAL A 95 16.13 -6.75 0.19
CA VAL A 95 15.62 -8.11 0.04
C VAL A 95 15.37 -8.36 -1.44
N SER A 96 16.21 -9.21 -2.07
CA SER A 96 16.19 -9.47 -3.51
C SER A 96 15.68 -10.89 -3.81
N ILE A 97 14.52 -10.99 -4.42
CA ILE A 97 13.94 -12.26 -4.89
C ILE A 97 14.26 -12.39 -6.39
N LYS A 98 15.31 -13.15 -6.71
CA LYS A 98 15.75 -13.36 -8.09
C LYS A 98 14.95 -14.45 -8.80
N GLN A 99 14.55 -15.46 -8.06
CA GLN A 99 13.75 -16.56 -8.56
C GLN A 99 13.09 -17.34 -7.43
N ALA A 100 11.79 -17.60 -7.54
CA ALA A 100 11.01 -18.58 -6.80
C ALA A 100 9.67 -18.79 -7.55
N GLY A 101 8.78 -19.65 -7.07
CA GLY A 101 7.38 -19.68 -7.49
C GLY A 101 6.62 -18.52 -6.85
N ASP A 102 6.43 -18.61 -5.54
CA ASP A 102 5.80 -17.58 -4.73
C ASP A 102 6.66 -17.25 -3.52
N VAL A 103 6.70 -15.97 -3.16
CA VAL A 103 7.39 -15.51 -1.95
C VAL A 103 6.43 -14.77 -1.04
N VAL A 104 6.50 -15.09 0.26
CA VAL A 104 5.73 -14.40 1.29
C VAL A 104 6.69 -13.71 2.25
N LEU A 105 6.51 -12.40 2.43
CA LEU A 105 7.05 -11.68 3.57
C LEU A 105 6.01 -11.74 4.68
N TYR A 106 6.18 -12.69 5.61
CA TYR A 106 5.28 -12.83 6.75
C TYR A 106 5.81 -12.00 7.93
N VAL A 107 5.14 -10.92 8.23
CA VAL A 107 5.53 -9.96 9.27
C VAL A 107 4.96 -10.43 10.61
N ALA A 108 5.71 -11.27 11.30
CA ALA A 108 5.30 -11.83 12.60
C ALA A 108 5.44 -10.83 13.75
N GLY A 109 6.46 -10.00 13.70
CA GLY A 109 6.75 -8.92 14.66
C GLY A 109 7.27 -7.68 13.95
N ASP A 110 7.28 -6.55 14.65
CA ASP A 110 7.70 -5.25 14.10
C ASP A 110 9.10 -5.35 13.50
N SER A 111 9.20 -5.05 12.22
CA SER A 111 10.41 -5.22 11.44
C SER A 111 10.64 -4.04 10.49
N SER A 112 11.88 -3.87 10.03
CA SER A 112 12.23 -2.81 9.10
C SER A 112 13.19 -3.27 8.01
N ILE A 113 13.03 -2.69 6.82
CA ILE A 113 13.92 -2.85 5.67
C ILE A 113 14.33 -1.46 5.21
N SER A 114 15.64 -1.21 5.08
CA SER A 114 16.17 0.09 4.63
C SER A 114 17.24 -0.12 3.58
N SER A 115 17.01 0.41 2.37
CA SER A 115 17.94 0.36 1.25
C SER A 115 18.39 1.77 0.86
N THR A 116 19.70 1.92 0.59
CA THR A 116 20.30 3.18 0.14
C THR A 116 20.54 3.22 -1.36
N ASP A 117 20.69 2.05 -2.01
CA ASP A 117 21.18 1.95 -3.38
C ASP A 117 20.25 1.14 -4.31
N GLY A 118 19.04 0.85 -3.89
CA GLY A 118 18.09 0.05 -4.66
C GLY A 118 16.73 -0.01 -4.00
N HIS A 119 15.86 -0.87 -4.52
CA HIS A 119 14.58 -1.13 -3.88
C HIS A 119 14.78 -1.69 -2.46
N GLY A 120 13.84 -1.41 -1.57
CA GLY A 120 13.82 -2.07 -0.27
C GLY A 120 13.58 -3.58 -0.44
N VAL A 121 12.56 -3.92 -1.21
CA VAL A 121 12.27 -5.29 -1.68
C VAL A 121 12.19 -5.28 -3.19
N ASP A 122 12.93 -6.17 -3.86
CA ASP A 122 12.95 -6.34 -5.31
C ASP A 122 12.64 -7.80 -5.67
N SER A 123 11.50 -8.04 -6.33
CA SER A 123 11.05 -9.38 -6.65
C SER A 123 10.86 -9.60 -8.14
N LYS A 124 11.43 -10.72 -8.64
CA LYS A 124 11.15 -11.26 -9.97
C LYS A 124 10.10 -12.38 -9.96
N SER A 125 9.38 -12.50 -8.86
CA SER A 125 8.37 -13.55 -8.61
C SER A 125 7.14 -12.94 -7.97
N ASN A 126 6.04 -13.69 -7.90
CA ASN A 126 4.89 -13.25 -7.12
C ASN A 126 5.31 -12.99 -5.66
N LEU A 127 4.88 -11.85 -5.14
CA LEU A 127 5.20 -11.41 -3.78
C LEU A 127 3.92 -11.16 -3.00
N THR A 128 3.84 -11.77 -1.82
CA THR A 128 2.76 -11.51 -0.86
C THR A 128 3.33 -10.94 0.42
N ILE A 129 2.68 -9.93 0.97
CA ILE A 129 2.97 -9.36 2.29
C ILE A 129 1.80 -9.70 3.20
N ASP A 130 2.09 -10.35 4.32
CA ASP A 130 1.08 -10.82 5.26
C ASP A 130 1.61 -10.76 6.71
N GLY A 131 0.75 -11.03 7.67
CA GLY A 131 1.10 -11.14 9.09
C GLY A 131 0.54 -10.01 9.95
N PRO A 132 0.60 -10.16 11.28
CA PRO A 132 0.01 -9.21 12.22
C PRO A 132 0.92 -8.03 12.56
N GLY A 133 2.20 -8.10 12.22
CA GLY A 133 3.21 -7.12 12.63
C GLY A 133 3.24 -5.86 11.78
N LYS A 134 4.13 -4.95 12.16
CA LYS A 134 4.42 -3.74 11.41
C LYS A 134 5.71 -3.90 10.61
N LEU A 135 5.65 -3.59 9.32
CA LEU A 135 6.80 -3.51 8.43
C LEU A 135 7.05 -2.07 7.99
N THR A 136 8.20 -1.53 8.35
CA THR A 136 8.66 -0.25 7.82
C THR A 136 9.62 -0.50 6.67
N VAL A 137 9.32 0.02 5.49
CA VAL A 137 10.22 -0.09 4.33
C VAL A 137 10.63 1.28 3.85
N THR A 138 11.94 1.50 3.77
CA THR A 138 12.52 2.74 3.25
C THR A 138 13.46 2.43 2.11
N SER A 139 13.24 3.07 0.97
CA SER A 139 14.19 3.13 -0.15
C SER A 139 14.56 4.58 -0.42
N LYS A 140 15.86 4.86 -0.59
CA LYS A 140 16.31 6.24 -0.77
C LYS A 140 15.97 6.77 -2.17
N ASP A 141 16.27 5.98 -3.22
CA ASP A 141 16.28 6.44 -4.61
C ASP A 141 15.40 5.59 -5.55
N LYS A 142 14.81 4.50 -5.05
CA LYS A 142 14.00 3.54 -5.81
C LYS A 142 12.70 3.22 -5.09
N ASP A 143 11.91 2.29 -5.63
CA ASP A 143 10.68 1.84 -5.02
C ASP A 143 10.95 1.20 -3.65
N ALA A 144 10.04 1.39 -2.72
CA ALA A 144 10.17 0.68 -1.46
C ALA A 144 9.95 -0.83 -1.66
N ILE A 145 8.90 -1.20 -2.40
CA ILE A 145 8.58 -2.60 -2.71
C ILE A 145 8.24 -2.72 -4.18
N HIS A 146 9.04 -3.52 -4.90
CA HIS A 146 8.90 -3.76 -6.33
C HIS A 146 8.68 -5.24 -6.63
N SER A 147 7.79 -5.55 -7.58
CA SER A 147 7.62 -6.89 -8.14
C SER A 147 7.43 -6.84 -9.67
N ASP A 148 8.24 -7.60 -10.41
CA ASP A 148 8.03 -7.78 -11.86
C ASP A 148 6.76 -8.59 -12.18
N GLU A 149 6.20 -9.27 -11.19
CA GLU A 149 5.02 -10.10 -11.32
C GLU A 149 3.84 -9.47 -10.55
N ASN A 150 3.17 -10.24 -9.72
CA ASN A 150 2.08 -9.77 -8.88
C ASN A 150 2.57 -9.42 -7.48
N LEU A 151 2.02 -8.36 -6.91
CA LEU A 151 2.21 -7.96 -5.52
C LEU A 151 0.87 -7.95 -4.80
N THR A 152 0.78 -8.70 -3.71
CA THR A 152 -0.45 -8.78 -2.91
C THR A 152 -0.15 -8.41 -1.45
N VAL A 153 -1.00 -7.57 -0.85
CA VAL A 153 -0.97 -7.27 0.58
C VAL A 153 -2.24 -7.81 1.20
N THR A 154 -2.10 -8.77 2.11
CA THR A 154 -3.25 -9.42 2.76
C THR A 154 -3.45 -8.97 4.20
N GLY A 155 -2.41 -8.42 4.86
CA GLY A 155 -2.50 -8.01 6.26
C GLY A 155 -1.32 -7.16 6.71
N GLY A 156 -1.26 -6.93 8.03
CA GLY A 156 -0.20 -6.18 8.68
C GLY A 156 -0.36 -4.66 8.63
N THR A 157 0.65 -3.99 9.16
CA THR A 157 0.79 -2.52 9.07
C THR A 157 2.03 -2.19 8.27
N LEU A 158 1.88 -1.48 7.17
CA LEU A 158 2.98 -1.07 6.30
C LEU A 158 3.22 0.44 6.44
N GLU A 159 4.44 0.81 6.82
CA GLU A 159 4.94 2.19 6.84
C GLU A 159 5.99 2.34 5.74
N ILE A 160 5.66 3.08 4.70
CA ILE A 160 6.43 3.13 3.45
C ILE A 160 6.99 4.54 3.21
N SER A 161 8.27 4.59 2.81
CA SER A 161 8.91 5.81 2.31
C SER A 161 9.85 5.44 1.15
N ALA A 162 9.59 6.00 -0.02
CA ALA A 162 10.33 5.70 -1.24
C ALA A 162 10.94 6.94 -1.90
N GLY A 163 11.99 6.75 -2.63
CA GLY A 163 12.55 7.76 -3.53
C GLY A 163 11.81 7.83 -4.85
N ASP A 164 11.25 6.70 -5.25
CA ASP A 164 10.41 6.49 -6.43
C ASP A 164 9.03 5.99 -5.95
N ASP A 165 8.57 4.80 -6.35
CA ASP A 165 7.22 4.36 -6.00
C ASP A 165 7.15 3.65 -4.64
N GLY A 166 6.00 3.81 -3.98
CA GLY A 166 5.77 3.14 -2.71
C GLY A 166 5.71 1.63 -2.89
N LEU A 167 4.69 1.15 -3.57
CA LEU A 167 4.49 -0.24 -4.00
C LEU A 167 4.30 -0.26 -5.51
N LYS A 168 5.16 -1.00 -6.21
CA LYS A 168 5.09 -1.18 -7.65
C LYS A 168 4.99 -2.64 -8.03
N ALA A 169 4.06 -2.96 -8.92
CA ALA A 169 3.98 -4.26 -9.58
C ALA A 169 3.87 -4.08 -11.09
N VAL A 170 4.63 -4.85 -11.87
CA VAL A 170 4.51 -4.77 -13.33
C VAL A 170 3.13 -5.27 -13.80
N LYS A 171 2.56 -6.28 -13.12
CA LYS A 171 1.27 -6.87 -13.52
C LYS A 171 0.11 -6.38 -12.64
N ASN A 172 -0.05 -6.97 -11.47
CA ASN A 172 -1.18 -6.67 -10.61
C ASN A 172 -0.72 -6.33 -9.19
N LEU A 173 -1.24 -5.24 -8.67
CA LEU A 173 -1.14 -4.88 -7.26
C LEU A 173 -2.51 -5.06 -6.61
N THR A 174 -2.59 -5.96 -5.62
CA THR A 174 -3.83 -6.26 -4.91
C THR A 174 -3.69 -5.98 -3.43
N ILE A 175 -4.60 -5.19 -2.88
CA ILE A 175 -4.69 -4.91 -1.44
C ILE A 175 -5.97 -5.56 -0.92
N ASP A 176 -5.84 -6.68 -0.22
CA ASP A 176 -6.95 -7.44 0.37
C ASP A 176 -7.21 -7.08 1.82
N GLY A 177 -6.27 -6.37 2.47
CA GLY A 177 -6.39 -5.97 3.86
C GLY A 177 -5.17 -5.22 4.39
N GLY A 178 -5.13 -5.07 5.71
CA GLY A 178 -4.05 -4.37 6.41
C GLY A 178 -4.24 -2.85 6.49
N THR A 179 -3.23 -2.21 7.08
CA THR A 179 -3.13 -0.74 7.16
C THR A 179 -1.86 -0.31 6.46
N MET A 180 -1.96 0.57 5.52
CA MET A 180 -0.85 1.06 4.73
C MET A 180 -0.75 2.57 4.81
N ASN A 181 0.43 3.06 5.13
CA ASN A 181 0.76 4.47 5.10
C ASN A 181 2.00 4.69 4.21
N VAL A 182 1.81 5.31 3.05
CA VAL A 182 2.91 5.74 2.19
C VAL A 182 3.16 7.22 2.46
N SER A 183 4.14 7.50 3.29
CA SER A 183 4.45 8.86 3.76
C SER A 183 5.24 9.69 2.75
N LYS A 184 5.90 9.04 1.81
CA LYS A 184 6.68 9.67 0.73
C LYS A 184 6.84 8.71 -0.44
N SER A 185 6.56 9.20 -1.65
CA SER A 185 6.82 8.50 -2.92
C SER A 185 6.69 9.46 -4.10
N ASN A 186 7.00 9.00 -5.29
CA ASN A 186 6.55 9.60 -6.54
C ASN A 186 5.10 9.17 -6.77
N GLU A 187 4.84 7.94 -7.16
CA GLU A 187 3.53 7.30 -7.06
C GLU A 187 3.47 6.45 -5.78
N ALA A 188 2.31 6.41 -5.12
CA ALA A 188 2.25 5.60 -3.91
C ALA A 188 1.96 4.13 -4.20
N LEU A 189 1.03 3.86 -5.10
CA LEU A 189 0.68 2.53 -5.60
C LEU A 189 0.70 2.57 -7.12
N GLU A 190 1.50 1.71 -7.75
CA GLU A 190 1.58 1.62 -9.22
C GLU A 190 1.55 0.17 -9.70
N ALA A 191 0.72 -0.10 -10.72
CA ALA A 191 0.71 -1.36 -11.45
C ALA A 191 -0.06 -1.22 -12.78
N LEU A 192 0.00 -2.26 -13.66
CA LEU A 192 -0.95 -2.36 -14.75
C LEU A 192 -2.39 -2.38 -14.23
N ASN A 193 -2.67 -3.22 -13.22
CA ASN A 193 -3.97 -3.26 -12.58
C ASN A 193 -3.80 -3.10 -11.07
N VAL A 194 -4.42 -2.06 -10.51
CA VAL A 194 -4.48 -1.86 -9.06
C VAL A 194 -5.88 -2.22 -8.57
N THR A 195 -5.94 -3.17 -7.64
CA THR A 195 -7.20 -3.61 -7.03
C THR A 195 -7.12 -3.46 -5.52
N ILE A 196 -8.05 -2.72 -4.93
CA ILE A 196 -8.17 -2.56 -3.48
C ILE A 196 -9.51 -3.17 -3.06
N ASN A 197 -9.45 -4.32 -2.38
CA ASN A 197 -10.63 -5.04 -1.92
C ASN A 197 -11.02 -4.66 -0.50
N ASN A 198 -10.03 -4.30 0.33
CA ASN A 198 -10.25 -3.95 1.74
C ASN A 198 -9.00 -3.27 2.33
N GLY A 199 -9.06 -2.92 3.62
CA GLY A 199 -7.96 -2.30 4.36
C GLY A 199 -8.06 -0.78 4.45
N THR A 200 -7.02 -0.18 5.00
CA THR A 200 -6.87 1.28 5.09
C THR A 200 -5.58 1.68 4.37
N VAL A 201 -5.71 2.50 3.35
CA VAL A 201 -4.59 2.99 2.54
C VAL A 201 -4.55 4.51 2.64
N THR A 202 -3.44 5.05 3.14
CA THR A 202 -3.16 6.48 3.18
C THR A 202 -1.91 6.76 2.37
N THR A 203 -1.97 7.71 1.45
CA THR A 203 -0.83 8.02 0.57
C THR A 203 -0.51 9.50 0.55
N HIS A 204 0.80 9.80 0.53
CA HIS A 204 1.38 11.12 0.32
C HIS A 204 2.39 11.03 -0.82
N SER A 205 1.91 11.16 -2.05
CA SER A 205 2.72 11.07 -3.27
C SER A 205 3.12 12.46 -3.80
N THR A 206 4.17 12.51 -4.60
CA THR A 206 4.55 13.73 -5.32
C THR A 206 3.72 13.87 -6.57
N ASP A 207 3.37 12.76 -7.18
CA ASP A 207 2.48 12.66 -8.33
C ASP A 207 1.19 11.95 -7.90
N ASP A 208 0.96 10.71 -8.21
CA ASP A 208 -0.31 10.04 -8.00
C ASP A 208 -0.36 9.17 -6.73
N GLY A 209 -1.50 9.23 -6.03
CA GLY A 209 -1.74 8.33 -4.90
C GLY A 209 -1.96 6.88 -5.34
N VAL A 210 -2.62 6.68 -6.47
CA VAL A 210 -2.79 5.39 -7.14
C VAL A 210 -2.67 5.62 -8.64
N ASN A 211 -1.75 4.92 -9.29
CA ASN A 211 -1.49 4.99 -10.70
C ASN A 211 -1.65 3.61 -11.36
N ALA A 212 -2.41 3.54 -12.44
CA ALA A 212 -2.44 2.36 -13.29
C ALA A 212 -1.74 2.69 -14.61
N SER A 213 -0.64 2.01 -14.87
CA SER A 213 0.23 2.31 -16.00
C SER A 213 0.73 1.05 -16.71
N LEU A 214 1.13 1.22 -17.97
CA LEU A 214 1.89 0.20 -18.69
C LEU A 214 3.35 0.31 -18.30
N ASP A 215 3.93 -0.78 -17.83
CA ASP A 215 5.36 -0.89 -17.61
C ASP A 215 6.05 -1.44 -18.87
N ASP A 216 7.26 -0.95 -19.19
CA ASP A 216 8.04 -1.39 -20.36
C ASP A 216 8.42 -2.88 -20.29
N GLY A 217 8.46 -3.46 -19.09
CA GLY A 217 8.71 -4.89 -18.87
C GLY A 217 7.51 -5.79 -19.15
N LEU A 218 6.33 -5.22 -19.40
CA LEU A 218 5.13 -6.01 -19.68
C LEU A 218 5.17 -6.59 -21.09
N ALA A 219 4.88 -7.89 -21.22
CA ALA A 219 4.90 -8.57 -22.52
C ALA A 219 3.79 -8.07 -23.46
N ASP A 220 2.63 -7.68 -22.94
CA ASP A 220 1.52 -7.12 -23.70
C ASP A 220 1.45 -5.59 -23.54
N GLN A 221 2.04 -4.88 -24.47
CA GLN A 221 2.03 -3.43 -24.50
C GLN A 221 0.69 -2.82 -24.98
N ASN A 222 -0.32 -3.65 -25.28
CA ASN A 222 -1.69 -3.22 -25.62
C ASN A 222 -2.66 -3.44 -24.45
N ALA A 223 -2.18 -3.93 -23.32
CA ALA A 223 -3.02 -4.10 -22.14
C ALA A 223 -3.59 -2.74 -21.67
N THR A 224 -4.78 -2.76 -21.13
CA THR A 224 -5.44 -1.54 -20.64
C THR A 224 -5.26 -1.44 -19.14
N PRO A 225 -4.56 -0.42 -18.65
CA PRO A 225 -4.42 -0.18 -17.22
C PRO A 225 -5.76 0.06 -16.53
N SER A 226 -5.90 -0.39 -15.28
CA SER A 226 -7.16 -0.23 -14.54
C SER A 226 -6.96 -0.04 -13.03
N ILE A 227 -7.85 0.75 -12.44
CA ILE A 227 -7.98 0.90 -10.98
C ILE A 227 -9.36 0.42 -10.56
N THR A 228 -9.40 -0.51 -9.60
CA THR A 228 -10.64 -1.04 -9.02
C THR A 228 -10.58 -0.90 -7.51
N ILE A 229 -11.57 -0.24 -6.90
CA ILE A 229 -11.69 -0.15 -5.45
C ILE A 229 -13.02 -0.79 -5.06
N ASN A 230 -12.96 -2.01 -4.53
CA ASN A 230 -14.14 -2.78 -4.13
C ASN A 230 -14.56 -2.49 -2.69
N GLY A 231 -13.61 -2.04 -1.85
CA GLY A 231 -13.86 -1.78 -0.43
C GLY A 231 -12.68 -1.13 0.27
N GLY A 232 -12.79 -1.02 1.59
CA GLY A 232 -11.77 -0.39 2.42
C GLY A 232 -11.86 1.14 2.44
N MET A 233 -10.84 1.78 3.00
CA MET A 233 -10.67 3.23 3.02
C MET A 233 -9.39 3.60 2.28
N VAL A 234 -9.50 4.43 1.25
CA VAL A 234 -8.37 4.95 0.50
C VAL A 234 -8.37 6.46 0.58
N VAL A 235 -7.28 7.04 1.06
CA VAL A 235 -7.09 8.49 1.15
C VAL A 235 -5.75 8.84 0.53
N GLY A 236 -5.79 9.59 -0.56
CA GLY A 236 -4.59 10.07 -1.26
C GLY A 236 -4.47 11.60 -1.17
N ILE A 237 -3.30 12.06 -0.76
CA ILE A 237 -2.91 13.47 -0.84
C ILE A 237 -1.69 13.58 -1.76
N GLY A 238 -1.77 14.46 -2.76
CA GLY A 238 -0.68 14.64 -3.72
C GLY A 238 -0.76 15.97 -4.48
N SER A 239 0.14 16.13 -5.43
CA SER A 239 0.16 17.32 -6.32
C SER A 239 -0.56 17.05 -7.63
N GLY A 240 -0.65 15.81 -8.06
CA GLY A 240 -1.44 15.35 -9.19
C GLY A 240 -2.87 15.04 -8.79
N GLY A 241 -3.58 14.41 -9.63
CA GLY A 241 -4.82 13.72 -9.34
C GLY A 241 -4.56 12.23 -9.51
N MET A 242 -5.56 11.41 -9.37
CA MET A 242 -5.50 10.11 -10.01
C MET A 242 -5.78 10.36 -11.49
N PRO A 243 -4.81 10.17 -12.41
CA PRO A 243 -5.05 10.42 -13.84
C PRO A 243 -6.09 9.44 -14.36
N GLN A 244 -6.26 8.32 -13.66
CA GLN A 244 -7.27 7.32 -13.96
C GLN A 244 -8.22 7.19 -12.78
N THR A 245 -9.49 7.39 -13.04
CA THR A 245 -10.53 7.18 -12.03
C THR A 245 -10.83 5.71 -11.89
N PRO A 246 -11.14 5.20 -10.68
CA PRO A 246 -11.64 3.85 -10.51
C PRO A 246 -12.86 3.62 -11.43
N THR A 247 -12.83 2.51 -12.18
CA THR A 247 -13.86 2.22 -13.19
C THR A 247 -15.03 1.43 -12.63
N VAL A 248 -14.80 0.72 -11.52
CA VAL A 248 -15.79 -0.16 -10.90
C VAL A 248 -15.57 -0.18 -9.38
N GLY A 249 -16.65 -0.33 -8.62
CA GLY A 249 -16.60 -0.64 -7.20
C GLY A 249 -17.15 0.46 -6.30
N GLN A 250 -16.45 0.74 -5.21
CA GLN A 250 -16.82 1.69 -4.18
C GLN A 250 -16.81 3.13 -4.67
N GLY A 251 -17.74 3.95 -4.18
CA GLY A 251 -17.77 5.38 -4.49
C GLY A 251 -16.51 6.11 -4.04
N TRP A 252 -16.16 7.17 -4.76
CA TRP A 252 -14.99 7.97 -4.50
C TRP A 252 -15.25 9.46 -4.78
N VAL A 253 -14.42 10.31 -4.20
CA VAL A 253 -14.40 11.76 -4.43
C VAL A 253 -12.97 12.21 -4.63
N GLN A 254 -12.75 13.04 -5.63
CA GLN A 254 -11.50 13.74 -5.84
C GLN A 254 -11.75 15.24 -5.81
N GLN A 255 -10.88 15.99 -5.13
CA GLN A 255 -11.03 17.43 -4.99
C GLN A 255 -9.69 18.14 -5.06
N ASN A 256 -9.69 19.29 -5.75
CA ASN A 256 -8.57 20.23 -5.68
C ASN A 256 -8.57 20.89 -4.30
N VAL A 257 -7.44 20.89 -3.67
CA VAL A 257 -7.24 21.42 -2.32
C VAL A 257 -6.00 22.31 -2.29
N THR A 258 -5.85 23.08 -1.22
CA THR A 258 -4.58 23.75 -0.91
C THR A 258 -4.20 23.39 0.49
N VAL A 259 -3.27 22.46 0.62
CA VAL A 259 -2.79 21.90 1.89
C VAL A 259 -1.31 22.22 2.00
N LYS A 260 -0.86 22.67 3.17
CA LYS A 260 0.55 22.85 3.48
C LYS A 260 1.07 21.66 4.25
N ALA A 261 2.38 21.48 4.25
CA ALA A 261 3.01 20.51 5.14
C ALA A 261 2.61 20.80 6.59
N GLN A 262 2.31 19.74 7.34
CA GLN A 262 1.83 19.74 8.73
C GLN A 262 0.39 20.26 8.93
N ASP A 263 -0.33 20.61 7.88
CA ASP A 263 -1.75 20.90 8.00
C ASP A 263 -2.52 19.62 8.37
N ARG A 264 -3.49 19.79 9.27
CA ARG A 264 -4.42 18.70 9.60
C ARG A 264 -5.60 18.74 8.63
N VAL A 265 -5.74 17.69 7.85
CA VAL A 265 -6.84 17.50 6.90
C VAL A 265 -7.89 16.63 7.57
N LYS A 266 -9.09 17.16 7.72
CA LYS A 266 -10.24 16.42 8.22
C LYS A 266 -11.28 16.29 7.12
N VAL A 267 -11.70 15.06 6.86
CA VAL A 267 -12.81 14.73 5.97
C VAL A 267 -14.01 14.33 6.82
N THR A 268 -15.16 14.97 6.57
CA THR A 268 -16.40 14.66 7.28
C THR A 268 -17.52 14.32 6.30
N ASP A 269 -18.50 13.58 6.74
CA ASP A 269 -19.74 13.37 6.01
C ASP A 269 -20.66 14.60 6.11
N SER A 270 -21.86 14.49 5.53
CA SER A 270 -22.85 15.58 5.53
C SER A 270 -23.44 15.91 6.91
N ASN A 271 -23.19 15.09 7.92
CA ASN A 271 -23.65 15.30 9.29
C ASN A 271 -22.50 15.76 10.20
N ASP A 272 -21.37 16.20 9.60
CA ASP A 272 -20.14 16.58 10.29
C ASP A 272 -19.47 15.41 11.06
N ALA A 273 -19.90 14.17 10.81
CA ALA A 273 -19.22 13.01 11.38
C ALA A 273 -17.90 12.78 10.69
N GLU A 274 -16.85 12.53 11.46
CA GLU A 274 -15.51 12.34 10.97
C GLU A 274 -15.42 11.04 10.16
N VAL A 275 -14.96 11.12 8.91
CA VAL A 275 -14.64 9.98 8.04
C VAL A 275 -13.17 9.62 8.22
N VAL A 276 -12.28 10.61 8.10
CA VAL A 276 -10.86 10.46 8.30
C VAL A 276 -10.22 11.78 8.72
N THR A 277 -9.20 11.70 9.53
CA THR A 277 -8.30 12.82 9.82
C THR A 277 -6.86 12.37 9.62
N LEU A 278 -6.08 13.16 8.90
CA LEU A 278 -4.68 12.90 8.66
C LEU A 278 -3.86 14.21 8.73
N THR A 279 -2.56 14.09 8.93
CA THR A 279 -1.63 15.22 8.85
C THR A 279 -0.90 15.14 7.52
N ALA A 280 -0.87 16.21 6.77
CA ALA A 280 -0.16 16.27 5.50
C ALA A 280 1.36 16.31 5.73
N GLU A 281 2.09 15.34 5.24
CA GLU A 281 3.54 15.29 5.36
C GLU A 281 4.23 16.36 4.49
N LYS A 282 3.58 16.77 3.40
CA LYS A 282 4.03 17.80 2.47
C LYS A 282 2.87 18.64 1.95
N ALA A 283 3.18 19.74 1.26
CA ALA A 283 2.16 20.52 0.57
C ALA A 283 1.50 19.71 -0.56
N ALA A 284 0.20 19.89 -0.73
CA ALA A 284 -0.59 19.15 -1.70
C ALA A 284 -1.68 20.01 -2.34
N THR A 285 -2.07 19.64 -3.55
CA THR A 285 -3.10 20.33 -4.33
C THR A 285 -4.28 19.43 -4.69
N SER A 286 -4.20 18.15 -4.39
CA SER A 286 -5.24 17.17 -4.65
C SER A 286 -5.51 16.30 -3.42
N LEU A 287 -6.76 15.98 -3.19
CA LEU A 287 -7.23 15.01 -2.21
C LEU A 287 -8.16 14.02 -2.92
N PHE A 288 -7.87 12.74 -2.77
CA PHE A 288 -8.72 11.64 -3.18
C PHE A 288 -9.23 10.88 -1.94
N VAL A 289 -10.50 10.53 -1.91
CA VAL A 289 -11.08 9.70 -0.85
C VAL A 289 -12.03 8.69 -1.46
N SER A 290 -11.84 7.43 -1.13
CA SER A 290 -12.80 6.35 -1.38
C SER A 290 -13.07 5.60 -0.08
N THR A 291 -14.35 5.38 0.23
CA THR A 291 -14.80 4.71 1.47
C THR A 291 -16.19 4.14 1.25
N PRO A 292 -16.58 3.05 1.94
CA PRO A 292 -17.93 2.49 1.84
C PRO A 292 -19.07 3.46 2.14
N GLN A 293 -18.77 4.60 2.77
CA GLN A 293 -19.73 5.65 3.07
C GLN A 293 -20.07 6.55 1.88
N ILE A 294 -19.19 6.55 0.84
CA ILE A 294 -19.42 7.26 -0.40
C ILE A 294 -20.21 6.34 -1.32
N THR A 295 -21.46 6.67 -1.58
CA THR A 295 -22.25 5.98 -2.62
C THR A 295 -22.20 6.81 -3.89
N GLU A 296 -22.08 6.15 -5.04
CA GLU A 296 -22.15 6.81 -6.34
C GLU A 296 -23.32 7.78 -6.40
N GLY A 297 -23.04 8.99 -6.91
CA GLY A 297 -24.00 10.04 -7.13
C GLY A 297 -24.62 9.98 -8.52
#